data_eb4d1ae69e75008b6f4c421d2e58ffbe
#
_entry.id   eb4d1ae69e75008b6f4c421d2e58ffbe
#
_cell.length_a   1.000
_cell.length_b   1.000
_cell.length_c   1.000
_cell.angle_alpha   90.00
_cell.angle_beta   90.00
_cell.angle_gamma   90.00
#
_symmetry.space_group_name_H-M   'P 1'
#
loop_
_entity.id
_entity.type
_entity.pdbx_description
1 polymer ?
#
loop_
_entity_poly.entity_id
_entity_poly.type
_entity_poly.pdbx_seq_one_letter_code
_entity_poly.pdbx_strand_id
1 'polypeptide(L)'
;MDILEYLRKFRLEIEIISVNREDTLQKEHISVRWLDILSEEDSDKRKEKLLALWDAACGKEFVRVITYLKRHLIEVYLLLNKGELSLLYAIRNKTGSMYYYEGRFPDLTVRDQYLQDNWHKVPPGLQRFYEMMHNGFYYSSSGNMGLVPLQFLVKLGDQEWEILEEMEPPLEMNLNTSYGFFKNGMGDYLVLDLEKEDTAREAMLWYSQEEPECHLPFWDVVDEWTVLGIAE
;
A
#
# COMPACT_ATOMS: atom_id res chain seq x y z
N MET A 1 2.52 -23.25 11.17
CA MET A 1 1.18 -22.63 11.25
C MET A 1 0.70 -22.43 9.81
N ASP A 2 -0.46 -22.93 9.49
CA ASP A 2 -1.09 -22.76 8.19
C ASP A 2 -1.40 -21.28 7.97
N ILE A 3 -1.22 -20.78 6.74
CA ILE A 3 -1.49 -19.39 6.36
C ILE A 3 -2.93 -19.00 6.68
N LEU A 4 -3.90 -19.85 6.31
CA LEU A 4 -5.32 -19.61 6.58
C LEU A 4 -5.63 -19.60 8.08
N GLU A 5 -5.00 -20.46 8.86
CA GLU A 5 -5.11 -20.45 10.33
C GLU A 5 -4.59 -19.13 10.92
N TYR A 6 -3.49 -18.60 10.38
CA TYR A 6 -2.96 -17.31 10.79
C TYR A 6 -3.92 -16.16 10.44
N LEU A 7 -4.36 -16.09 9.18
CA LEU A 7 -5.21 -15.00 8.69
C LEU A 7 -6.59 -14.97 9.33
N ARG A 8 -7.16 -16.15 9.65
CA ARG A 8 -8.47 -16.27 10.32
C ARG A 8 -8.49 -15.73 11.74
N LYS A 9 -7.35 -15.47 12.36
CA LYS A 9 -7.27 -14.72 13.63
C LYS A 9 -7.72 -13.27 13.50
N PHE A 10 -7.61 -12.71 12.30
CA PHE A 10 -7.89 -11.30 12.01
C PHE A 10 -9.11 -11.09 11.11
N ARG A 11 -9.49 -12.12 10.31
CA ARG A 11 -10.55 -12.04 9.30
C ARG A 11 -11.34 -13.34 9.26
N LEU A 12 -12.68 -13.26 9.38
CA LEU A 12 -13.55 -14.44 9.49
C LEU A 12 -13.78 -15.16 8.14
N GLU A 13 -13.87 -14.40 7.05
CA GLU A 13 -14.25 -14.92 5.73
C GLU A 13 -13.12 -14.75 4.72
N ILE A 14 -12.07 -15.58 4.87
CA ILE A 14 -10.91 -15.52 3.99
C ILE A 14 -10.61 -16.89 3.40
N GLU A 15 -10.36 -16.90 2.09
CA GLU A 15 -9.98 -18.09 1.34
C GLU A 15 -8.73 -17.81 0.45
N ILE A 16 -7.86 -18.79 0.33
CA ILE A 16 -6.87 -18.84 -0.73
C ILE A 16 -7.51 -19.57 -1.90
N ILE A 17 -7.54 -18.92 -3.05
CA ILE A 17 -8.18 -19.49 -4.23
C ILE A 17 -7.15 -19.79 -5.32
N SER A 18 -7.45 -20.81 -6.13
CA SER A 18 -6.67 -21.15 -7.33
C SER A 18 -7.15 -20.29 -8.49
N VAL A 19 -6.21 -19.82 -9.32
CA VAL A 19 -6.48 -19.04 -10.53
C VAL A 19 -7.32 -19.80 -11.55
N ASN A 20 -7.33 -21.14 -11.50
CA ASN A 20 -8.10 -22.00 -12.41
C ASN A 20 -9.63 -21.98 -12.20
N ARG A 21 -10.14 -21.17 -11.27
CA ARG A 21 -11.58 -20.88 -11.18
C ARG A 21 -11.94 -19.79 -12.21
N GLU A 22 -12.24 -20.19 -13.44
CA GLU A 22 -12.64 -19.29 -14.52
C GLU A 22 -13.78 -18.31 -14.10
N ASP A 23 -14.72 -18.77 -13.28
CA ASP A 23 -15.83 -17.97 -12.78
C ASP A 23 -15.41 -16.81 -11.84
N THR A 24 -14.26 -16.91 -11.18
CA THR A 24 -13.83 -15.92 -10.20
C THR A 24 -13.07 -14.78 -10.89
N LEU A 25 -12.31 -15.09 -11.92
CA LEU A 25 -11.51 -14.11 -12.67
C LEU A 25 -12.34 -13.24 -13.61
N GLN A 26 -13.53 -13.72 -14.04
CA GLN A 26 -14.43 -12.95 -14.91
C GLN A 26 -15.26 -11.90 -14.16
N LYS A 27 -15.42 -12.04 -12.86
CA LYS A 27 -16.28 -11.14 -12.07
C LYS A 27 -15.58 -9.84 -11.62
N GLU A 28 -14.26 -9.85 -11.58
CA GLU A 28 -13.49 -8.67 -11.23
C GLU A 28 -12.58 -8.33 -12.40
N HIS A 29 -12.49 -7.07 -12.76
CA HIS A 29 -11.70 -6.57 -13.90
C HIS A 29 -10.18 -6.70 -13.66
N ILE A 30 -9.70 -7.95 -13.45
CA ILE A 30 -8.27 -8.23 -13.32
C ILE A 30 -7.62 -8.00 -14.68
N SER A 31 -6.63 -7.14 -14.74
CA SER A 31 -5.92 -6.85 -15.98
C SER A 31 -5.22 -8.08 -16.54
N VAL A 32 -5.08 -8.16 -17.89
CA VAL A 32 -4.39 -9.26 -18.59
C VAL A 32 -2.99 -9.51 -18.01
N ARG A 33 -2.29 -8.45 -17.58
CA ARG A 33 -0.96 -8.55 -16.98
C ARG A 33 -0.98 -9.33 -15.66
N TRP A 34 -1.97 -9.06 -14.81
CA TRP A 34 -2.13 -9.81 -13.57
C TRP A 34 -2.59 -11.25 -13.81
N LEU A 35 -3.43 -11.49 -14.83
CA LEU A 35 -3.81 -12.83 -15.23
C LEU A 35 -2.60 -13.65 -15.70
N ASP A 36 -1.68 -13.05 -16.47
CA ASP A 36 -0.45 -13.74 -16.90
C ASP A 36 0.45 -14.13 -15.71
N ILE A 37 0.56 -13.27 -14.70
CA ILE A 37 1.32 -13.58 -13.48
C ILE A 37 0.66 -14.71 -12.70
N LEU A 38 -0.65 -14.62 -12.48
CA LEU A 38 -1.39 -15.54 -11.63
C LEU A 38 -1.62 -16.91 -12.27
N SER A 39 -1.66 -17.01 -13.60
CA SER A 39 -1.78 -18.27 -14.33
C SER A 39 -0.45 -19.04 -14.45
N GLU A 40 0.67 -18.44 -14.05
CA GLU A 40 1.96 -19.14 -14.06
C GLU A 40 1.99 -20.20 -12.94
N GLU A 41 2.13 -21.47 -13.33
CA GLU A 41 2.12 -22.60 -12.40
C GLU A 41 3.45 -22.73 -11.61
N ASP A 42 4.55 -22.36 -12.24
CA ASP A 42 5.87 -22.38 -11.61
C ASP A 42 6.00 -21.18 -10.66
N SER A 43 6.16 -21.45 -9.37
CA SER A 43 6.26 -20.46 -8.32
C SER A 43 7.42 -19.48 -8.55
N ASP A 44 8.57 -19.95 -9.00
CA ASP A 44 9.73 -19.07 -9.20
C ASP A 44 9.52 -18.14 -10.39
N LYS A 45 8.98 -18.65 -11.50
CA LYS A 45 8.61 -17.82 -12.65
C LYS A 45 7.50 -16.83 -12.32
N ARG A 46 6.52 -17.23 -11.50
CA ARG A 46 5.46 -16.33 -11.02
C ARG A 46 6.04 -15.17 -10.25
N LYS A 47 6.97 -15.45 -9.31
CA LYS A 47 7.70 -14.42 -8.56
C LYS A 47 8.54 -13.52 -9.47
N GLU A 48 9.24 -14.08 -10.45
CA GLU A 48 10.01 -13.30 -11.43
C GLU A 48 9.13 -12.34 -12.23
N LYS A 49 8.00 -12.79 -12.75
CA LYS A 49 7.02 -11.94 -13.46
C LYS A 49 6.49 -10.83 -12.56
N LEU A 50 6.15 -11.16 -11.32
CA LEU A 50 5.68 -10.18 -10.35
C LEU A 50 6.74 -9.12 -10.03
N LEU A 51 7.97 -9.53 -9.77
CA LEU A 51 9.07 -8.60 -9.47
C LEU A 51 9.44 -7.75 -10.69
N ALA A 52 9.31 -8.29 -11.90
CA ALA A 52 9.45 -7.52 -13.14
C ALA A 52 8.37 -6.43 -13.26
N LEU A 53 7.14 -6.73 -12.83
CA LEU A 53 6.07 -5.72 -12.77
C LEU A 53 6.36 -4.64 -11.73
N TRP A 54 6.87 -5.00 -10.54
CA TRP A 54 7.33 -4.04 -9.53
C TRP A 54 8.42 -3.11 -10.09
N ASP A 55 9.45 -3.69 -10.72
CA ASP A 55 10.55 -2.92 -11.34
C ASP A 55 10.02 -1.95 -12.43
N ALA A 56 9.08 -2.40 -13.26
CA ALA A 56 8.52 -1.58 -14.34
C ALA A 56 7.63 -0.44 -13.83
N ALA A 57 6.84 -0.68 -12.80
CA ALA A 57 5.88 0.29 -12.26
C ALA A 57 6.55 1.32 -11.33
N CYS A 58 7.43 0.88 -10.45
CA CYS A 58 7.97 1.70 -9.37
C CYS A 58 9.40 1.32 -8.93
N GLY A 59 10.22 0.83 -9.88
CA GLY A 59 11.59 0.39 -9.61
C GLY A 59 12.52 1.49 -9.09
N LYS A 60 12.21 2.75 -9.34
CA LYS A 60 12.98 3.90 -8.84
C LYS A 60 12.55 4.30 -7.43
N GLU A 61 11.28 4.11 -7.13
CA GLU A 61 10.63 4.52 -5.88
C GLU A 61 10.78 3.47 -4.77
N PHE A 62 10.70 2.17 -5.13
CA PHE A 62 10.74 1.04 -4.20
C PHE A 62 12.00 0.19 -4.29
N VAL A 63 13.16 0.82 -4.34
CA VAL A 63 14.46 0.13 -4.52
C VAL A 63 14.73 -0.88 -3.40
N ARG A 64 14.50 -0.48 -2.14
CA ARG A 64 14.74 -1.31 -0.97
C ARG A 64 13.72 -2.43 -0.86
N VAL A 65 12.42 -2.11 -1.03
CA VAL A 65 11.33 -3.08 -1.02
C VAL A 65 11.53 -4.15 -2.08
N ILE A 66 11.79 -3.76 -3.33
CA ILE A 66 12.01 -4.71 -4.43
C ILE A 66 13.25 -5.58 -4.15
N THR A 67 14.33 -4.97 -3.67
CA THR A 67 15.53 -5.72 -3.28
C THR A 67 15.25 -6.71 -2.15
N TYR A 68 14.42 -6.33 -1.19
CA TYR A 68 14.01 -7.21 -0.11
C TYR A 68 13.13 -8.36 -0.61
N LEU A 69 12.12 -8.06 -1.42
CA LEU A 69 11.23 -9.05 -2.02
C LEU A 69 12.00 -10.05 -2.90
N LYS A 70 12.97 -9.61 -3.71
CA LYS A 70 13.85 -10.50 -4.50
C LYS A 70 14.55 -11.58 -3.65
N ARG A 71 14.83 -11.31 -2.39
CA ARG A 71 15.55 -12.21 -1.49
C ARG A 71 14.65 -13.01 -0.57
N HIS A 72 13.50 -12.47 -0.21
CA HIS A 72 12.71 -12.93 0.94
C HIS A 72 11.27 -13.33 0.58
N LEU A 73 10.78 -13.02 -0.64
CA LEU A 73 9.48 -13.44 -1.10
C LEU A 73 9.45 -14.95 -1.31
N ILE A 74 8.61 -15.63 -0.56
CA ILE A 74 8.46 -17.08 -0.64
C ILE A 74 7.41 -17.44 -1.67
N GLU A 75 6.23 -16.80 -1.62
CA GLU A 75 5.11 -17.10 -2.51
C GLU A 75 4.12 -15.93 -2.55
N VAL A 76 3.29 -15.93 -3.60
CA VAL A 76 2.17 -15.01 -3.75
C VAL A 76 0.89 -15.82 -3.93
N TYR A 77 -0.11 -15.50 -3.12
CA TYR A 77 -1.40 -16.18 -3.15
C TYR A 77 -2.51 -15.22 -3.60
N LEU A 78 -3.49 -15.76 -4.28
CA LEU A 78 -4.73 -15.03 -4.55
C LEU A 78 -5.69 -15.24 -3.37
N LEU A 79 -6.07 -14.14 -2.74
CA LEU A 79 -7.03 -14.13 -1.64
C LEU A 79 -8.41 -13.72 -2.11
N LEU A 80 -9.43 -14.38 -1.56
CA LEU A 80 -10.81 -13.92 -1.58
C LEU A 80 -11.22 -13.58 -0.15
N ASN A 81 -11.66 -12.35 0.09
CA ASN A 81 -12.14 -11.89 1.39
C ASN A 81 -13.45 -11.12 1.19
N LYS A 82 -14.58 -11.68 1.66
CA LYS A 82 -15.91 -11.07 1.51
C LYS A 82 -16.28 -10.64 0.09
N GLY A 83 -15.84 -11.42 -0.91
CA GLY A 83 -16.09 -11.14 -2.32
C GLY A 83 -15.06 -10.23 -2.98
N GLU A 84 -14.12 -9.65 -2.24
CA GLU A 84 -13.02 -8.84 -2.79
C GLU A 84 -11.78 -9.71 -3.01
N LEU A 85 -11.14 -9.55 -4.18
CA LEU A 85 -9.88 -10.20 -4.52
C LEU A 85 -8.68 -9.32 -4.18
N SER A 86 -7.63 -9.95 -3.67
CA SER A 86 -6.34 -9.32 -3.42
C SER A 86 -5.19 -10.33 -3.54
N LEU A 87 -3.96 -9.82 -3.55
CA LEU A 87 -2.76 -10.65 -3.48
C LEU A 87 -2.18 -10.65 -2.07
N LEU A 88 -1.82 -11.83 -1.60
CA LEU A 88 -1.07 -12.03 -0.36
C LEU A 88 0.37 -12.39 -0.68
N TYR A 89 1.29 -11.55 -0.25
CA TYR A 89 2.73 -11.78 -0.31
C TYR A 89 3.17 -12.48 0.96
N ALA A 90 3.64 -13.73 0.85
CA ALA A 90 4.23 -14.46 1.95
C ALA A 90 5.74 -14.21 1.95
N ILE A 91 6.24 -13.51 2.95
CA ILE A 91 7.61 -13.02 3.03
C ILE A 91 8.27 -13.63 4.26
N ARG A 92 9.46 -14.20 4.12
CA ARG A 92 10.25 -14.73 5.25
C ARG A 92 11.29 -13.71 5.65
N ASN A 93 11.19 -13.18 6.86
CA ASN A 93 12.19 -12.24 7.34
C ASN A 93 13.54 -12.91 7.68
N LYS A 94 14.51 -12.10 8.05
CA LYS A 94 15.87 -12.57 8.39
C LYS A 94 15.92 -13.50 9.61
N THR A 95 14.93 -13.43 10.49
CA THR A 95 14.82 -14.32 11.68
C THR A 95 14.10 -15.62 11.36
N GLY A 96 13.60 -15.81 10.14
CA GLY A 96 12.86 -16.98 9.70
C GLY A 96 11.35 -16.90 9.92
N SER A 97 10.85 -15.81 10.50
CA SER A 97 9.42 -15.57 10.71
C SER A 97 8.71 -15.23 9.38
N MET A 98 7.44 -15.61 9.28
CA MET A 98 6.61 -15.30 8.12
C MET A 98 5.82 -14.02 8.35
N TYR A 99 5.90 -13.12 7.39
CA TYR A 99 5.12 -11.89 7.32
C TYR A 99 4.23 -11.91 6.08
N TYR A 100 3.06 -11.32 6.21
CA TYR A 100 2.06 -11.33 5.15
C TYR A 100 1.64 -9.90 4.81
N TYR A 101 2.00 -9.48 3.61
CA TYR A 101 1.56 -8.20 3.05
C TYR A 101 0.46 -8.43 2.02
N GLU A 102 -0.47 -7.51 1.95
CA GLU A 102 -1.59 -7.59 1.02
C GLU A 102 -1.55 -6.41 0.06
N GLY A 103 -1.72 -6.70 -1.23
CA GLY A 103 -1.90 -5.72 -2.28
C GLY A 103 -3.25 -5.96 -2.98
N ARG A 104 -4.15 -4.98 -2.96
CA ARG A 104 -5.39 -5.06 -3.74
C ARG A 104 -5.08 -4.85 -5.21
N PHE A 105 -5.93 -5.37 -6.10
CA PHE A 105 -5.80 -5.06 -7.52
C PHE A 105 -6.00 -3.57 -7.78
N PRO A 106 -5.37 -3.04 -8.84
CA PRO A 106 -5.54 -1.65 -9.23
C PRO A 106 -7.02 -1.27 -9.36
N ASP A 107 -7.41 -0.25 -8.61
CA ASP A 107 -8.73 0.37 -8.64
C ASP A 107 -8.56 1.86 -8.33
N LEU A 108 -8.84 2.71 -9.29
CA LEU A 108 -8.70 4.17 -9.18
C LEU A 108 -9.99 4.84 -8.66
N THR A 109 -10.87 4.07 -8.03
CA THR A 109 -12.07 4.63 -7.39
C THR A 109 -11.66 5.46 -6.17
N VAL A 110 -11.67 6.76 -6.34
CA VAL A 110 -11.46 7.76 -5.28
C VAL A 110 -12.81 8.32 -4.88
N ARG A 111 -13.08 8.44 -3.58
CA ARG A 111 -14.37 8.98 -3.08
C ARG A 111 -14.36 10.49 -2.97
N ASP A 112 -13.23 11.07 -2.64
CA ASP A 112 -13.09 12.51 -2.45
C ASP A 112 -12.98 13.23 -3.81
N GLN A 113 -13.86 14.19 -4.06
CA GLN A 113 -13.92 14.91 -5.34
C GLN A 113 -12.69 15.79 -5.55
N TYR A 114 -12.18 16.43 -4.49
CA TYR A 114 -10.96 17.25 -4.60
C TYR A 114 -9.76 16.43 -5.02
N LEU A 115 -9.59 15.25 -4.46
CA LEU A 115 -8.49 14.34 -4.83
C LEU A 115 -8.64 13.86 -6.28
N GLN A 116 -9.87 13.54 -6.74
CA GLN A 116 -10.13 13.18 -8.14
C GLN A 116 -9.68 14.28 -9.08
N ASP A 117 -10.12 15.52 -8.85
CA ASP A 117 -9.84 16.69 -9.70
C ASP A 117 -8.34 17.04 -9.68
N ASN A 118 -7.65 16.74 -8.59
CA ASN A 118 -6.24 17.04 -8.37
C ASN A 118 -5.31 15.81 -8.44
N TRP A 119 -5.79 14.67 -8.96
CA TRP A 119 -4.99 13.44 -9.07
C TRP A 119 -3.66 13.66 -9.82
N HIS A 120 -3.64 14.56 -10.78
CA HIS A 120 -2.45 14.95 -11.53
C HIS A 120 -1.34 15.59 -10.68
N LYS A 121 -1.64 16.05 -9.46
CA LYS A 121 -0.68 16.60 -8.50
C LYS A 121 -0.06 15.53 -7.60
N VAL A 122 -0.66 14.35 -7.54
CA VAL A 122 -0.07 13.20 -6.84
C VAL A 122 1.24 12.81 -7.54
N PRO A 123 2.32 12.50 -6.82
CA PRO A 123 3.60 12.14 -7.43
C PRO A 123 3.45 11.05 -8.51
N PRO A 124 4.06 11.22 -9.70
CA PRO A 124 3.87 10.29 -10.82
C PRO A 124 4.19 8.82 -10.50
N GLY A 125 5.16 8.57 -9.61
CA GLY A 125 5.47 7.22 -9.13
C GLY A 125 4.32 6.61 -8.34
N LEU A 126 3.62 7.42 -7.55
CA LEU A 126 2.47 6.98 -6.75
C LEU A 126 1.24 6.74 -7.62
N GLN A 127 1.01 7.60 -8.64
CA GLN A 127 -0.02 7.35 -9.66
C GLN A 127 0.23 6.00 -10.34
N ARG A 128 1.46 5.75 -10.84
CA ARG A 128 1.80 4.46 -11.49
C ARG A 128 1.63 3.28 -10.56
N PHE A 129 1.96 3.42 -9.27
CA PHE A 129 1.74 2.37 -8.29
C PHE A 129 0.26 1.96 -8.22
N TYR A 130 -0.64 2.92 -8.05
CA TYR A 130 -2.08 2.66 -7.97
C TYR A 130 -2.69 2.19 -9.30
N GLU A 131 -2.16 2.64 -10.42
CA GLU A 131 -2.64 2.28 -11.76
C GLU A 131 -2.17 0.89 -12.23
N MET A 132 -0.99 0.46 -11.81
CA MET A 132 -0.34 -0.73 -12.37
C MET A 132 -0.09 -1.84 -11.36
N MET A 133 0.21 -1.48 -10.12
CA MET A 133 0.58 -2.45 -9.10
C MET A 133 -0.59 -2.78 -8.19
N HIS A 134 -0.87 -1.91 -7.25
CA HIS A 134 -1.84 -2.19 -6.20
C HIS A 134 -2.64 -0.97 -5.79
N ASN A 135 -3.90 -1.18 -5.47
CA ASN A 135 -4.68 -0.24 -4.69
C ASN A 135 -4.38 -0.46 -3.20
N GLY A 136 -3.25 0.08 -2.76
CA GLY A 136 -2.69 -0.09 -1.43
C GLY A 136 -1.79 -1.34 -1.30
N PHE A 137 -0.80 -1.24 -0.40
CA PHE A 137 0.10 -2.34 -0.05
C PHE A 137 0.47 -2.23 1.43
N TYR A 138 0.01 -3.16 2.25
CA TYR A 138 0.00 -3.03 3.70
C TYR A 138 0.13 -4.39 4.41
N TYR A 139 0.49 -4.35 5.68
CA TYR A 139 0.53 -5.54 6.52
C TYR A 139 -0.86 -6.16 6.69
N SER A 140 -1.03 -7.40 6.26
CA SER A 140 -2.33 -8.04 6.08
C SER A 140 -3.14 -8.20 7.38
N SER A 141 -2.49 -8.39 8.54
CA SER A 141 -3.19 -8.63 9.80
C SER A 141 -3.86 -7.39 10.38
N SER A 142 -3.24 -6.21 10.25
CA SER A 142 -3.72 -4.97 10.85
C SER A 142 -4.25 -3.95 9.83
N GLY A 143 -3.92 -4.11 8.56
CA GLY A 143 -4.21 -3.10 7.54
C GLY A 143 -3.38 -1.82 7.66
N ASN A 144 -2.33 -1.86 8.49
CA ASN A 144 -1.42 -0.76 8.74
C ASN A 144 -0.05 -1.04 8.11
N MET A 145 0.92 -0.17 8.38
CA MET A 145 2.31 -0.28 7.93
C MET A 145 2.40 -0.48 6.41
N GLY A 146 1.91 0.52 5.68
CA GLY A 146 1.93 0.46 4.23
C GLY A 146 1.09 1.55 3.54
N LEU A 147 1.10 1.50 2.21
CA LEU A 147 0.26 2.37 1.37
C LEU A 147 -1.21 2.02 1.53
N VAL A 148 -2.01 3.05 1.76
CA VAL A 148 -3.44 2.95 2.04
C VAL A 148 -4.23 2.78 0.74
N PRO A 149 -5.23 1.87 0.65
CA PRO A 149 -6.13 1.83 -0.52
C PRO A 149 -6.87 3.14 -0.70
N LEU A 150 -7.05 3.58 -1.96
CA LEU A 150 -7.59 4.91 -2.31
C LEU A 150 -8.93 5.22 -1.65
N GLN A 151 -9.81 4.22 -1.50
CA GLN A 151 -11.11 4.39 -0.86
C GLN A 151 -11.04 4.58 0.67
N PHE A 152 -9.88 4.39 1.28
CA PHE A 152 -9.63 4.54 2.71
C PHE A 152 -8.60 5.63 3.04
N LEU A 153 -8.20 6.42 2.05
CA LEU A 153 -7.35 7.58 2.30
C LEU A 153 -8.01 8.51 3.30
N VAL A 154 -7.21 8.98 4.24
CA VAL A 154 -7.63 9.96 5.24
C VAL A 154 -7.29 11.35 4.71
N LYS A 155 -8.30 12.21 4.58
CA LYS A 155 -8.13 13.64 4.40
C LYS A 155 -8.03 14.26 5.79
N LEU A 156 -6.94 14.96 6.07
CA LEU A 156 -6.68 15.44 7.43
C LEU A 156 -7.75 16.43 7.93
N GLY A 157 -8.30 17.24 7.03
CA GLY A 157 -9.34 18.21 7.36
C GLY A 157 -10.70 17.59 7.73
N ASP A 158 -10.92 16.29 7.45
CA ASP A 158 -12.14 15.58 7.80
C ASP A 158 -12.06 14.91 9.18
N GLN A 159 -10.93 15.06 9.88
CA GLN A 159 -10.69 14.47 11.19
C GLN A 159 -10.51 15.54 12.27
N GLU A 160 -10.83 15.18 13.50
CA GLU A 160 -10.50 15.98 14.67
C GLU A 160 -9.13 15.53 15.21
N TRP A 161 -8.21 16.47 15.37
CA TRP A 161 -6.85 16.22 15.88
C TRP A 161 -6.63 17.02 17.14
N GLU A 162 -6.51 16.35 18.30
CA GLU A 162 -6.28 16.99 19.60
C GLU A 162 -5.01 17.86 19.59
N ILE A 163 -3.97 17.42 18.88
CA ILE A 163 -2.70 18.14 18.77
C ILE A 163 -2.85 19.56 18.21
N LEU A 164 -3.89 19.83 17.40
CA LEU A 164 -4.12 21.17 16.82
C LEU A 164 -4.42 22.24 17.88
N GLU A 165 -4.90 21.85 19.05
CA GLU A 165 -5.13 22.78 20.17
C GLU A 165 -3.81 23.23 20.82
N GLU A 166 -2.75 22.43 20.68
CA GLU A 166 -1.43 22.68 21.28
C GLU A 166 -0.44 23.30 20.28
N MET A 167 -0.72 23.23 18.98
CA MET A 167 0.17 23.73 17.92
C MET A 167 0.06 25.25 17.76
N GLU A 168 1.22 25.91 17.59
CA GLU A 168 1.24 27.33 17.25
C GLU A 168 0.93 27.52 15.74
N PRO A 169 -0.05 28.37 15.37
CA PRO A 169 -0.31 28.68 13.97
C PRO A 169 0.77 29.64 13.40
N PRO A 170 0.98 29.67 12.07
CA PRO A 170 0.27 28.90 11.06
C PRO A 170 0.87 27.50 10.82
N LEU A 171 0.01 26.53 10.54
CA LEU A 171 0.46 25.24 10.04
C LEU A 171 1.13 25.40 8.67
N GLU A 172 2.19 24.65 8.42
CA GLU A 172 2.90 24.67 7.13
C GLU A 172 2.14 23.94 6.00
N MET A 173 0.93 23.46 6.29
CA MET A 173 0.09 22.68 5.37
C MET A 173 -1.37 23.07 5.45
N ASN A 174 -2.10 22.79 4.39
CA ASN A 174 -3.56 22.92 4.37
C ASN A 174 -4.21 21.55 4.61
N LEU A 175 -4.81 21.36 5.77
CA LEU A 175 -5.45 20.09 6.14
C LEU A 175 -6.55 19.66 5.16
N ASN A 176 -7.22 20.61 4.50
CA ASN A 176 -8.30 20.33 3.55
C ASN A 176 -7.81 19.82 2.18
N THR A 177 -6.52 19.90 1.92
CA THR A 177 -5.88 19.44 0.68
C THR A 177 -4.84 18.36 0.92
N SER A 178 -4.73 17.91 2.19
CA SER A 178 -3.73 16.97 2.67
C SER A 178 -4.32 15.57 2.88
N TYR A 179 -3.65 14.57 2.31
CA TYR A 179 -4.09 13.16 2.31
C TYR A 179 -3.00 12.23 2.83
N GLY A 180 -3.37 11.34 3.76
CA GLY A 180 -2.50 10.29 4.30
C GLY A 180 -2.42 9.10 3.35
N PHE A 181 -1.34 9.01 2.57
CA PHE A 181 -1.12 7.92 1.62
C PHE A 181 -0.42 6.70 2.22
N PHE A 182 0.36 6.88 3.27
CA PHE A 182 0.98 5.79 4.01
C PHE A 182 0.55 5.87 5.48
N LYS A 183 0.35 4.72 6.09
CA LYS A 183 -0.08 4.62 7.49
C LYS A 183 0.86 3.69 8.24
N ASN A 184 1.40 4.13 9.37
CA ASN A 184 2.13 3.25 10.27
C ASN A 184 1.18 2.48 11.21
N GLY A 185 1.72 1.61 12.04
CA GLY A 185 0.92 0.85 13.00
C GLY A 185 0.49 1.64 14.25
N MET A 186 0.93 2.89 14.40
CA MET A 186 0.74 3.72 15.61
C MET A 186 -0.34 4.79 15.44
N GLY A 187 -0.92 4.92 14.25
CA GLY A 187 -1.96 5.92 13.96
C GLY A 187 -1.44 7.15 13.22
N ASP A 188 -0.16 7.18 12.86
CA ASP A 188 0.44 8.29 12.14
C ASP A 188 0.39 8.05 10.63
N TYR A 189 0.48 9.14 9.87
CA TYR A 189 0.37 9.13 8.42
C TYR A 189 1.54 9.85 7.76
N LEU A 190 2.03 9.30 6.65
CA LEU A 190 2.82 10.10 5.71
C LEU A 190 1.85 10.74 4.73
N VAL A 191 1.88 12.06 4.70
CA VAL A 191 0.87 12.93 4.10
C VAL A 191 1.45 13.69 2.93
N LEU A 192 0.64 13.85 1.89
CA LEU A 192 0.89 14.77 0.78
C LEU A 192 -0.14 15.91 0.81
N ASP A 193 0.32 17.15 0.87
CA ASP A 193 -0.51 18.33 0.64
C ASP A 193 -0.51 18.66 -0.86
N LEU A 194 -1.65 18.52 -1.52
CA LEU A 194 -1.77 18.72 -2.97
C LEU A 194 -1.71 20.19 -3.41
N GLU A 195 -1.56 21.13 -2.49
CA GLU A 195 -1.27 22.54 -2.81
C GLU A 195 0.23 22.86 -2.86
N LYS A 196 1.10 21.93 -2.39
CA LYS A 196 2.55 22.09 -2.51
C LYS A 196 3.01 21.92 -3.96
N GLU A 197 4.04 22.67 -4.37
CA GLU A 197 4.59 22.61 -5.73
C GLU A 197 5.29 21.27 -6.01
N ASP A 198 6.05 20.74 -5.06
CA ASP A 198 6.73 19.44 -5.14
C ASP A 198 6.24 18.51 -4.04
N THR A 199 5.05 17.93 -4.24
CA THR A 199 4.41 17.05 -3.26
C THR A 199 5.28 15.87 -2.84
N ALA A 200 6.17 15.39 -3.72
CA ALA A 200 7.05 14.25 -3.41
C ALA A 200 8.20 14.61 -2.46
N ARG A 201 8.64 15.87 -2.42
CA ARG A 201 9.71 16.35 -1.55
C ARG A 201 9.22 17.10 -0.33
N GLU A 202 7.97 17.55 -0.39
CA GLU A 202 7.31 18.32 0.66
C GLU A 202 6.32 17.45 1.46
N ALA A 203 6.57 16.13 1.51
CA ALA A 203 5.75 15.24 2.31
C ALA A 203 5.91 15.55 3.81
N MET A 204 4.94 15.13 4.58
CA MET A 204 4.87 15.40 5.99
C MET A 204 4.51 14.13 6.75
N LEU A 205 5.21 13.88 7.84
CA LEU A 205 4.84 12.86 8.79
C LEU A 205 3.91 13.48 9.82
N TRP A 206 2.63 13.14 9.72
CA TRP A 206 1.59 13.59 10.63
C TRP A 206 1.48 12.61 11.78
N TYR A 207 1.86 13.04 12.96
CA TYR A 207 1.70 12.30 14.20
C TYR A 207 0.34 12.57 14.83
N SER A 208 -0.25 11.56 15.46
CA SER A 208 -1.53 11.71 16.17
C SER A 208 -1.43 12.51 17.46
N GLN A 209 -0.23 12.59 18.08
CA GLN A 209 0.01 13.18 19.40
C GLN A 209 1.25 14.07 19.48
N GLU A 210 1.94 14.31 18.38
CA GLU A 210 3.16 15.12 18.34
C GLU A 210 3.09 16.12 17.17
N GLU A 211 3.95 17.13 17.18
CA GLU A 211 4.07 18.06 16.06
C GLU A 211 4.51 17.33 14.79
N PRO A 212 3.95 17.69 13.62
CA PRO A 212 4.31 17.04 12.36
C PRO A 212 5.75 17.34 11.94
N GLU A 213 6.39 16.36 11.35
CA GLU A 213 7.70 16.53 10.70
C GLU A 213 7.50 16.85 9.22
N CYS A 214 7.98 18.02 8.79
CA CYS A 214 7.77 18.57 7.44
C CYS A 214 8.96 18.32 6.52
N HIS A 215 8.77 18.58 5.20
CA HIS A 215 9.80 18.53 4.16
C HIS A 215 10.50 17.18 4.02
N LEU A 216 9.74 16.10 4.16
CA LEU A 216 10.27 14.75 4.01
C LEU A 216 10.21 14.29 2.55
N PRO A 217 11.23 13.56 2.06
CA PRO A 217 11.15 12.90 0.77
C PRO A 217 10.22 11.69 0.86
N PHE A 218 9.03 11.80 0.31
CA PHE A 218 7.94 10.81 0.41
C PHE A 218 8.42 9.36 0.15
N TRP A 219 9.15 9.16 -0.96
CA TRP A 219 9.56 7.83 -1.37
C TRP A 219 10.62 7.21 -0.48
N ASP A 220 11.52 8.01 0.08
CA ASP A 220 12.53 7.50 1.01
C ASP A 220 11.89 6.94 2.26
N VAL A 221 10.87 7.63 2.79
CA VAL A 221 10.10 7.19 3.95
C VAL A 221 9.26 5.95 3.62
N VAL A 222 8.51 5.97 2.50
CA VAL A 222 7.65 4.84 2.09
C VAL A 222 8.48 3.57 1.86
N ASP A 223 9.59 3.68 1.12
CA ASP A 223 10.45 2.54 0.79
C ASP A 223 11.13 1.97 2.04
N GLU A 224 11.62 2.84 2.94
CA GLU A 224 12.23 2.42 4.19
C GLU A 224 11.24 1.80 5.16
N TRP A 225 10.12 2.47 5.41
CA TRP A 225 9.14 1.99 6.38
C TRP A 225 8.43 0.71 5.94
N THR A 226 8.19 0.55 4.64
CA THR A 226 7.68 -0.72 4.11
C THR A 226 8.65 -1.86 4.40
N VAL A 227 9.96 -1.64 4.19
CA VAL A 227 10.97 -2.67 4.52
C VAL A 227 11.04 -2.93 6.02
N LEU A 228 10.99 -1.90 6.87
CA LEU A 228 10.96 -2.08 8.32
C LEU A 228 9.76 -2.95 8.73
N GLY A 229 8.56 -2.65 8.21
CA GLY A 229 7.36 -3.43 8.51
C GLY A 229 7.38 -4.87 8.01
N ILE A 230 8.20 -5.20 6.99
CA ILE A 230 8.36 -6.56 6.47
C ILE A 230 9.50 -7.30 7.22
N ALA A 231 10.52 -6.58 7.68
CA ALA A 231 11.76 -7.15 8.18
C ALA A 231 11.75 -7.46 9.68
N GLU A 232 10.95 -6.75 10.46
CA GLU A 232 10.82 -6.88 11.91
C GLU A 232 9.78 -7.95 12.30
#